data_609ff6e7097ef1789de335464d8f8f3f
#
_entry.id   609ff6e7097ef1789de335464d8f8f3f
#
_cell.length_a   1.000
_cell.length_b   1.000
_cell.length_c   1.000
_cell.angle_alpha   90.00
_cell.angle_beta   90.00
_cell.angle_gamma   90.00
#
_symmetry.space_group_name_H-M   'P 1'
#
loop_
_entity.id
_entity.type
_entity.pdbx_description
1 polymer ?
#
loop_
_entity_poly.entity_id
_entity_poly.type
_entity_poly.pdbx_seq_one_letter_code
_entity_poly.pdbx_strand_id
1 'polypeptide(L)'
;RQMCIRDREYIHPGIYVTRHGILYREKDCRYNVYPLQRLIVGKVWVGNIPSQEKGRLILHANSELIVKGNFDIIGSTVVVLPDAKLILGSGYINFHSKLHCFNHIEIGENVIISENVIIRDSDNHQITGGNSMFAPVIIKDNAWIGMSAIILKGVTVGEGAIVAAGSVVTKDVPPHTIVAGVPARVIKKDVYYTI
;
A
#
# COMPACT_ATOMS: atom_id res chain seq x y z
N ARG A 1 -2.53 22.43 14.57
CA ARG A 1 -3.49 21.57 15.31
C ARG A 1 -3.54 20.22 14.61
N GLN A 2 -3.16 19.17 15.32
CA GLN A 2 -3.36 17.78 14.92
C GLN A 2 -4.86 17.51 14.92
N MET A 3 -5.39 17.02 13.82
CA MET A 3 -6.79 16.63 13.71
C MET A 3 -6.87 15.10 13.64
N CYS A 4 -7.26 14.48 14.75
CA CYS A 4 -7.64 13.08 14.80
C CYS A 4 -9.17 13.01 14.63
N ILE A 5 -9.65 12.39 13.58
CA ILE A 5 -11.09 12.30 13.30
C ILE A 5 -11.54 10.92 13.75
N ARG A 6 -12.44 10.89 14.74
CA ARG A 6 -13.21 9.72 15.16
C ARG A 6 -14.65 9.92 14.69
N ASP A 7 -15.19 8.91 14.04
CA ASP A 7 -16.59 8.75 13.63
C ASP A 7 -17.11 9.62 12.47
N ARG A 8 -17.39 8.94 11.37
CA ARG A 8 -18.22 9.32 10.20
C ARG A 8 -18.15 10.79 9.77
N GLU A 9 -16.98 11.36 9.56
CA GLU A 9 -16.90 12.66 8.92
C GLU A 9 -16.34 12.52 7.52
N TYR A 10 -17.12 13.06 6.57
CA TYR A 10 -16.72 13.34 5.23
C TYR A 10 -15.67 14.46 5.26
N ILE A 11 -14.42 14.12 5.07
CA ILE A 11 -13.32 15.05 5.31
C ILE A 11 -12.92 15.79 4.06
N HIS A 12 -13.10 15.15 2.92
CA HIS A 12 -12.81 15.71 1.60
C HIS A 12 -13.53 14.89 0.52
N PRO A 13 -13.88 15.49 -0.64
CA PRO A 13 -14.39 14.70 -1.76
C PRO A 13 -13.50 13.48 -2.01
N GLY A 14 -14.03 12.27 -1.78
CA GLY A 14 -13.38 11.01 -2.10
C GLY A 14 -12.66 10.27 -0.95
N ILE A 15 -12.41 10.87 0.23
CA ILE A 15 -11.85 10.13 1.38
C ILE A 15 -12.94 9.89 2.42
N TYR A 16 -13.20 8.62 2.71
CA TYR A 16 -14.21 8.17 3.68
C TYR A 16 -13.51 7.44 4.83
N VAL A 17 -13.69 7.92 6.06
CA VAL A 17 -13.19 7.26 7.26
C VAL A 17 -14.38 6.62 7.98
N THR A 18 -14.34 5.30 8.14
CA THR A 18 -15.40 4.57 8.85
C THR A 18 -15.14 4.57 10.36
N ARG A 19 -16.08 4.04 11.16
CA ARG A 19 -15.88 3.84 12.62
C ARG A 19 -14.66 2.96 12.97
N HIS A 20 -14.18 2.17 12.01
CA HIS A 20 -12.97 1.34 12.11
C HIS A 20 -11.76 1.98 11.43
N GLY A 21 -11.84 3.25 11.05
CA GLY A 21 -10.77 4.01 10.42
C GLY A 21 -10.19 5.08 11.33
N ILE A 22 -8.93 5.42 11.08
CA ILE A 22 -8.25 6.56 11.66
C ILE A 22 -7.54 7.30 10.53
N LEU A 23 -7.82 8.58 10.39
CA LEU A 23 -7.04 9.48 9.55
C LEU A 23 -6.28 10.45 10.46
N TYR A 24 -4.97 10.46 10.33
CA TYR A 24 -4.10 11.47 10.91
C TYR A 24 -3.44 12.26 9.78
N ARG A 25 -3.43 13.58 9.87
CA ARG A 25 -2.74 14.42 8.91
C ARG A 25 -2.04 15.58 9.59
N GLU A 26 -0.83 15.85 9.18
CA GLU A 26 -0.10 17.02 9.57
C GLU A 26 -0.43 18.21 8.66
N LYS A 27 0.06 19.38 9.06
CA LYS A 27 -0.04 20.59 8.26
C LYS A 27 0.70 20.40 6.94
N ASP A 28 0.19 21.08 5.90
CA ASP A 28 0.81 21.14 4.58
C ASP A 28 0.90 19.79 3.81
N CYS A 29 0.29 18.69 4.31
CA CYS A 29 0.10 17.50 3.50
C CYS A 29 -0.92 17.77 2.39
N ARG A 30 -0.65 17.21 1.21
CA ARG A 30 -1.50 17.35 0.03
C ARG A 30 -2.12 16.00 -0.33
N TYR A 31 -3.37 16.02 -0.74
CA TYR A 31 -4.02 14.83 -1.29
C TYR A 31 -4.98 15.22 -2.41
N ASN A 32 -5.05 14.34 -3.41
CA ASN A 32 -5.92 14.45 -4.55
C ASN A 32 -6.61 13.11 -4.81
N VAL A 33 -7.92 13.08 -4.79
CA VAL A 33 -8.74 11.93 -5.19
C VAL A 33 -9.41 12.28 -6.50
N TYR A 34 -9.22 11.46 -7.53
CA TYR A 34 -9.78 11.71 -8.85
C TYR A 34 -11.31 11.70 -8.82
N PRO A 35 -11.96 12.44 -9.70
CA PRO A 35 -13.42 12.50 -9.77
C PRO A 35 -14.04 11.10 -9.82
N LEU A 36 -15.13 10.88 -9.09
CA LEU A 36 -15.86 9.62 -8.97
C LEU A 36 -15.07 8.47 -8.30
N GLN A 37 -13.85 8.71 -7.83
CA GLN A 37 -13.04 7.71 -7.10
C GLN A 37 -13.15 7.91 -5.59
N ARG A 38 -12.77 6.87 -4.83
CA ARG A 38 -12.83 6.91 -3.37
C ARG A 38 -11.68 6.15 -2.71
N LEU A 39 -11.28 6.65 -1.56
CA LEU A 39 -10.44 5.96 -0.59
C LEU A 39 -11.25 5.69 0.67
N ILE A 40 -11.38 4.42 1.06
CA ILE A 40 -12.06 4.05 2.31
C ILE A 40 -11.01 3.63 3.34
N VAL A 41 -10.97 4.32 4.48
CA VAL A 41 -10.10 3.98 5.60
C VAL A 41 -10.92 3.27 6.67
N GLY A 42 -10.55 2.02 6.99
CA GLY A 42 -11.25 1.18 7.95
C GLY A 42 -12.47 0.44 7.38
N LYS A 43 -12.41 0.04 6.10
CA LYS A 43 -13.44 -0.83 5.52
C LYS A 43 -13.48 -2.17 6.27
N VAL A 44 -14.67 -2.71 6.42
CA VAL A 44 -14.91 -4.04 7.01
C VAL A 44 -15.48 -4.94 5.92
N TRP A 45 -14.94 -6.14 5.76
CA TRP A 45 -15.50 -7.14 4.87
C TRP A 45 -16.83 -7.66 5.43
N VAL A 46 -17.81 -7.85 4.53
CA VAL A 46 -19.07 -8.51 4.88
C VAL A 46 -18.79 -9.99 5.16
N GLY A 47 -19.16 -10.46 6.35
CA GLY A 47 -18.95 -11.87 6.75
C GLY A 47 -17.67 -12.17 7.53
N ASN A 48 -16.79 -11.21 7.72
CA ASN A 48 -15.63 -11.39 8.58
C ASN A 48 -15.99 -11.24 10.07
N ILE A 49 -15.25 -11.99 10.90
CA ILE A 49 -15.23 -11.79 12.36
C ILE A 49 -14.90 -10.32 12.62
N PRO A 50 -15.64 -9.60 13.47
CA PRO A 50 -15.36 -8.22 13.77
C PRO A 50 -13.90 -8.09 14.27
N SER A 51 -13.00 -7.66 13.41
CA SER A 51 -11.65 -7.33 13.81
C SER A 51 -11.69 -6.02 14.59
N GLN A 52 -11.03 -5.96 15.74
CA GLN A 52 -10.82 -4.70 16.48
C GLN A 52 -9.75 -3.83 15.82
N GLU A 53 -9.07 -4.35 14.79
CA GLU A 53 -8.02 -3.66 14.09
C GLU A 53 -8.56 -2.51 13.24
N LYS A 54 -7.96 -1.35 13.44
CA LYS A 54 -8.34 -0.13 12.74
C LYS A 54 -7.48 0.09 11.49
N GLY A 55 -8.11 0.40 10.38
CA GLY A 55 -7.42 0.96 9.24
C GLY A 55 -6.85 2.34 9.60
N ARG A 56 -5.58 2.60 9.31
CA ARG A 56 -4.91 3.86 9.60
C ARG A 56 -4.30 4.46 8.34
N LEU A 57 -4.61 5.71 8.09
CA LEU A 57 -3.94 6.55 7.09
C LEU A 57 -3.27 7.72 7.81
N ILE A 58 -1.95 7.82 7.68
CA ILE A 58 -1.14 8.83 8.33
C ILE A 58 -0.40 9.61 7.25
N LEU A 59 -0.68 10.91 7.16
CA LEU A 59 -0.06 11.82 6.22
C LEU A 59 0.79 12.83 6.98
N HIS A 60 2.10 12.74 6.84
CA HIS A 60 3.03 13.67 7.45
C HIS A 60 3.19 14.99 6.66
N ALA A 61 3.92 15.93 7.21
CA ALA A 61 4.11 17.25 6.63
C ALA A 61 4.65 17.18 5.18
N ASN A 62 4.12 18.02 4.30
CA ASN A 62 4.46 18.11 2.87
C ASN A 62 4.27 16.82 2.07
N SER A 63 3.75 15.75 2.67
CA SER A 63 3.48 14.50 1.94
C SER A 63 2.41 14.70 0.86
N GLU A 64 2.46 13.86 -0.17
CA GLU A 64 1.50 13.88 -1.26
C GLU A 64 0.82 12.49 -1.42
N LEU A 65 -0.51 12.46 -1.34
CA LEU A 65 -1.32 11.29 -1.63
C LEU A 65 -2.16 11.54 -2.89
N ILE A 66 -2.04 10.68 -3.88
CA ILE A 66 -2.87 10.70 -5.09
C ILE A 66 -3.66 9.39 -5.15
N VAL A 67 -4.99 9.49 -5.26
CA VAL A 67 -5.89 8.34 -5.41
C VAL A 67 -6.53 8.43 -6.79
N LYS A 68 -6.15 7.51 -7.68
CA LYS A 68 -6.58 7.45 -9.08
C LYS A 68 -7.79 6.51 -9.28
N GLY A 69 -7.99 5.56 -8.37
CA GLY A 69 -9.04 4.55 -8.44
C GLY A 69 -9.70 4.30 -7.08
N ASN A 70 -10.60 3.35 -7.00
CA ASN A 70 -11.24 2.96 -5.74
C ASN A 70 -10.31 2.09 -4.90
N PHE A 71 -9.85 2.59 -3.74
CA PHE A 71 -8.93 1.86 -2.88
C PHE A 71 -9.44 1.72 -1.44
N ASP A 72 -9.26 0.54 -0.85
CA ASP A 72 -9.73 0.23 0.51
C ASP A 72 -8.57 -0.09 1.44
N ILE A 73 -8.49 0.58 2.59
CA ILE A 73 -7.56 0.27 3.69
C ILE A 73 -8.32 -0.48 4.77
N ILE A 74 -8.03 -1.79 4.92
CA ILE A 74 -8.78 -2.73 5.75
C ILE A 74 -7.92 -3.16 6.95
N GLY A 75 -8.11 -2.58 8.13
CA GLY A 75 -7.37 -2.96 9.35
C GLY A 75 -5.84 -2.87 9.23
N SER A 76 -5.34 -2.03 8.33
CA SER A 76 -3.93 -1.88 7.98
C SER A 76 -3.42 -0.48 8.27
N THR A 77 -2.11 -0.31 8.25
CA THR A 77 -1.47 0.99 8.46
C THR A 77 -0.76 1.45 7.18
N VAL A 78 -1.20 2.59 6.66
CA VAL A 78 -0.59 3.30 5.54
C VAL A 78 -0.02 4.62 6.06
N VAL A 79 1.29 4.81 5.89
CA VAL A 79 2.02 6.00 6.34
C VAL A 79 2.72 6.63 5.15
N VAL A 80 2.50 7.92 4.95
CA VAL A 80 3.24 8.73 3.97
C VAL A 80 4.09 9.71 4.76
N LEU A 81 5.39 9.50 4.76
CA LEU A 81 6.37 10.25 5.53
C LEU A 81 6.52 11.67 4.97
N PRO A 82 7.24 12.58 5.69
CA PRO A 82 7.46 13.93 5.19
C PRO A 82 8.07 13.95 3.79
N ASP A 83 7.56 14.82 2.92
CA ASP A 83 8.00 15.04 1.53
C ASP A 83 7.84 13.81 0.61
N ALA A 84 7.27 12.70 1.09
CA ALA A 84 7.04 11.48 0.32
C ALA A 84 5.77 11.56 -0.54
N LYS A 85 5.74 10.75 -1.59
CA LYS A 85 4.62 10.65 -2.53
C LYS A 85 4.09 9.24 -2.62
N LEU A 86 2.80 9.06 -2.31
CA LEU A 86 2.07 7.80 -2.48
C LEU A 86 1.00 7.97 -3.56
N ILE A 87 1.01 7.04 -4.53
CA ILE A 87 -0.01 6.95 -5.57
C ILE A 87 -0.76 5.64 -5.38
N LEU A 88 -2.08 5.69 -5.30
CA LEU A 88 -2.97 4.55 -5.20
C LEU A 88 -3.88 4.50 -6.43
N GLY A 89 -3.83 3.41 -7.17
CA GLY A 89 -4.81 3.03 -8.18
C GLY A 89 -6.06 2.45 -7.53
N SER A 90 -6.49 1.27 -7.94
CA SER A 90 -7.63 0.57 -7.36
C SER A 90 -7.24 -0.74 -6.68
N GLY A 91 -8.08 -1.22 -5.75
CA GLY A 91 -7.85 -2.46 -5.02
C GLY A 91 -7.96 -2.29 -3.51
N TYR A 92 -7.17 -3.07 -2.77
CA TYR A 92 -7.20 -3.01 -1.31
C TYR A 92 -5.91 -3.47 -0.65
N ILE A 93 -5.72 -3.03 0.60
CA ILE A 93 -4.71 -3.54 1.53
C ILE A 93 -5.41 -4.14 2.75
N ASN A 94 -5.16 -5.43 3.00
CA ASN A 94 -5.87 -6.22 3.99
C ASN A 94 -5.15 -6.22 5.35
N PHE A 95 -5.81 -6.75 6.39
CA PHE A 95 -5.46 -6.68 7.81
C PHE A 95 -3.97 -6.81 8.13
N HIS A 96 -3.54 -6.07 9.15
CA HIS A 96 -2.18 -6.10 9.73
C HIS A 96 -1.05 -5.74 8.77
N SER A 97 -1.37 -5.35 7.53
CA SER A 97 -0.37 -4.94 6.55
C SER A 97 0.15 -3.53 6.83
N LYS A 98 1.38 -3.26 6.39
CA LYS A 98 2.06 -1.98 6.58
C LYS A 98 2.60 -1.48 5.24
N LEU A 99 2.13 -0.33 4.81
CA LEU A 99 2.68 0.40 3.68
C LEU A 99 3.32 1.69 4.20
N HIS A 100 4.64 1.74 4.20
CA HIS A 100 5.38 2.89 4.68
C HIS A 100 6.13 3.54 3.51
N CYS A 101 5.62 4.67 3.05
CA CYS A 101 6.18 5.46 1.97
C CYS A 101 7.10 6.54 2.53
N PHE A 102 8.41 6.39 2.31
CA PHE A 102 9.45 7.31 2.76
C PHE A 102 9.84 8.30 1.65
N ASN A 103 9.69 7.90 0.38
CA ASN A 103 10.03 8.71 -0.78
C ASN A 103 8.97 8.56 -1.87
N HIS A 104 8.83 7.36 -2.49
CA HIS A 104 7.87 7.14 -3.56
C HIS A 104 7.38 5.70 -3.64
N ILE A 105 6.07 5.51 -3.48
CA ILE A 105 5.38 4.23 -3.72
C ILE A 105 4.23 4.46 -4.69
N GLU A 106 4.10 3.59 -5.70
CA GLU A 106 2.97 3.58 -6.62
C GLU A 106 2.31 2.19 -6.64
N ILE A 107 0.99 2.19 -6.45
CA ILE A 107 0.14 1.01 -6.55
C ILE A 107 -0.79 1.22 -7.75
N GLY A 108 -0.80 0.25 -8.67
CA GLY A 108 -1.61 0.27 -9.88
C GLY A 108 -3.09 -0.07 -9.66
N GLU A 109 -3.76 -0.43 -10.74
CA GLU A 109 -5.18 -0.77 -10.74
C GLU A 109 -5.40 -2.24 -10.36
N ASN A 110 -6.52 -2.53 -9.67
CA ASN A 110 -6.94 -3.88 -9.29
C ASN A 110 -5.88 -4.66 -8.49
N VAL A 111 -5.09 -3.98 -7.65
CA VAL A 111 -4.04 -4.60 -6.86
C VAL A 111 -4.62 -5.22 -5.59
N ILE A 112 -4.27 -6.47 -5.32
CA ILE A 112 -4.62 -7.20 -4.11
C ILE A 112 -3.41 -7.25 -3.20
N ILE A 113 -3.50 -6.63 -2.01
CA ILE A 113 -2.49 -6.76 -0.95
C ILE A 113 -3.13 -7.53 0.19
N SER A 114 -2.65 -8.77 0.38
CA SER A 114 -3.16 -9.69 1.40
C SER A 114 -2.77 -9.26 2.82
N GLU A 115 -3.01 -10.12 3.81
CA GLU A 115 -2.75 -9.86 5.23
C GLU A 115 -1.25 -9.89 5.57
N ASN A 116 -0.86 -9.13 6.60
CA ASN A 116 0.51 -9.10 7.15
C ASN A 116 1.60 -8.73 6.13
N VAL A 117 1.26 -8.09 5.03
CA VAL A 117 2.23 -7.66 4.01
C VAL A 117 2.99 -6.42 4.50
N ILE A 118 4.28 -6.35 4.18
CA ILE A 118 5.11 -5.17 4.42
C ILE A 118 5.61 -4.63 3.09
N ILE A 119 5.31 -3.35 2.82
CA ILE A 119 5.80 -2.62 1.65
C ILE A 119 6.53 -1.38 2.14
N ARG A 120 7.79 -1.20 1.72
CA ARG A 120 8.55 -0.01 2.06
C ARG A 120 9.64 0.29 1.04
N ASP A 121 9.87 1.57 0.81
CA ASP A 121 10.80 2.13 -0.17
C ASP A 121 12.09 2.67 0.46
N SER A 122 12.42 2.22 1.70
CA SER A 122 13.58 2.72 2.47
C SER A 122 14.23 1.62 3.33
N ASP A 123 15.56 1.71 3.48
CA ASP A 123 16.32 0.94 4.48
C ASP A 123 16.34 1.62 5.86
N ASN A 124 15.80 2.84 6.01
CA ASN A 124 15.85 3.71 7.18
C ASN A 124 17.25 4.23 7.55
N HIS A 125 18.32 3.56 7.12
CA HIS A 125 19.69 3.91 7.46
C HIS A 125 20.55 3.95 6.20
N GLN A 126 21.44 4.94 6.10
CA GLN A 126 22.42 5.01 5.02
C GLN A 126 23.52 3.98 5.28
N ILE A 127 23.73 3.08 4.33
CA ILE A 127 24.82 2.11 4.37
C ILE A 127 26.05 2.73 3.68
N THR A 128 27.16 2.85 4.38
CA THR A 128 28.41 3.38 3.80
C THR A 128 28.88 2.46 2.67
N GLY A 129 29.09 3.03 1.48
CA GLY A 129 29.43 2.26 0.27
C GLY A 129 28.24 1.51 -0.36
N GLY A 130 27.06 1.65 0.19
CA GLY A 130 25.82 1.10 -0.37
C GLY A 130 25.10 2.05 -1.32
N ASN A 131 23.99 1.57 -1.89
CA ASN A 131 23.09 2.37 -2.72
C ASN A 131 22.33 3.39 -1.88
N SER A 132 21.55 4.27 -2.54
CA SER A 132 20.66 5.21 -1.88
C SER A 132 19.79 4.55 -0.79
N MET A 133 19.59 5.25 0.32
CA MET A 133 18.69 4.82 1.39
C MET A 133 17.26 4.61 0.88
N PHE A 134 16.84 5.36 -0.14
CA PHE A 134 15.53 5.29 -0.76
C PHE A 134 15.62 4.78 -2.20
N ALA A 135 14.64 3.97 -2.61
CA ALA A 135 14.40 3.62 -4.01
C ALA A 135 12.91 3.31 -4.19
N PRO A 136 12.27 3.79 -5.27
CA PRO A 136 10.83 3.65 -5.46
C PRO A 136 10.36 2.19 -5.41
N VAL A 137 9.16 1.97 -4.90
CA VAL A 137 8.46 0.68 -5.05
C VAL A 137 7.26 0.89 -5.97
N ILE A 138 7.19 0.10 -7.03
CA ILE A 138 6.12 0.17 -8.02
C ILE A 138 5.41 -1.19 -8.08
N ILE A 139 4.13 -1.21 -7.80
CA ILE A 139 3.28 -2.40 -7.98
C ILE A 139 2.34 -2.11 -9.14
N LYS A 140 2.51 -2.83 -10.23
CA LYS A 140 1.72 -2.65 -11.45
C LYS A 140 0.33 -3.27 -11.33
N ASP A 141 -0.49 -3.00 -12.35
CA ASP A 141 -1.88 -3.39 -12.40
C ASP A 141 -2.09 -4.89 -12.25
N ASN A 142 -3.19 -5.29 -11.66
CA ASN A 142 -3.58 -6.70 -11.48
C ASN A 142 -2.54 -7.54 -10.72
N ALA A 143 -1.62 -6.94 -9.95
CA ALA A 143 -0.68 -7.69 -9.13
C ALA A 143 -1.34 -8.22 -7.85
N TRP A 144 -0.93 -9.40 -7.44
CA TRP A 144 -1.37 -10.00 -6.18
C TRP A 144 -0.19 -10.23 -5.24
N ILE A 145 -0.20 -9.55 -4.10
CA ILE A 145 0.80 -9.68 -3.04
C ILE A 145 0.23 -10.61 -1.98
N GLY A 146 0.77 -11.82 -1.91
CA GLY A 146 0.35 -12.87 -0.98
C GLY A 146 0.65 -12.54 0.49
N MET A 147 -0.06 -13.22 1.37
CA MET A 147 0.01 -13.01 2.83
C MET A 147 1.45 -13.08 3.36
N SER A 148 1.79 -12.18 4.28
CA SER A 148 3.11 -12.11 4.92
C SER A 148 4.29 -11.88 3.96
N ALA A 149 4.04 -11.43 2.74
CA ALA A 149 5.12 -11.04 1.82
C ALA A 149 5.75 -9.71 2.23
N ILE A 150 7.02 -9.54 1.89
CA ILE A 150 7.78 -8.31 2.13
C ILE A 150 8.31 -7.80 0.79
N ILE A 151 7.94 -6.57 0.43
CA ILE A 151 8.42 -5.88 -0.76
C ILE A 151 9.39 -4.79 -0.31
N LEU A 152 10.65 -4.92 -0.73
CA LEU A 152 11.72 -3.99 -0.36
C LEU A 152 11.88 -2.86 -1.38
N LYS A 153 12.63 -1.84 -0.98
CA LYS A 153 12.93 -0.66 -1.81
C LYS A 153 13.48 -1.04 -3.18
N GLY A 154 13.15 -0.27 -4.19
CA GLY A 154 13.65 -0.40 -5.56
C GLY A 154 12.99 -1.53 -6.36
N VAL A 155 11.98 -2.20 -5.81
CA VAL A 155 11.31 -3.32 -6.49
C VAL A 155 10.15 -2.82 -7.35
N THR A 156 10.12 -3.28 -8.61
CA THR A 156 8.93 -3.23 -9.46
C THR A 156 8.28 -4.62 -9.51
N VAL A 157 7.04 -4.72 -9.06
CA VAL A 157 6.19 -5.90 -9.27
C VAL A 157 5.42 -5.70 -10.56
N GLY A 158 5.67 -6.55 -11.56
CA GLY A 158 5.09 -6.46 -12.90
C GLY A 158 3.58 -6.73 -12.91
N GLU A 159 2.95 -6.31 -14.01
CA GLU A 159 1.51 -6.49 -14.24
C GLU A 159 1.10 -7.97 -14.12
N GLY A 160 -0.02 -8.23 -13.43
CA GLY A 160 -0.54 -9.60 -13.25
C GLY A 160 0.41 -10.55 -12.53
N ALA A 161 1.48 -10.06 -11.93
CA ALA A 161 2.41 -10.91 -11.18
C ALA A 161 1.84 -11.29 -9.81
N ILE A 162 2.24 -12.46 -9.33
CA ILE A 162 1.85 -12.99 -8.03
C ILE A 162 3.10 -13.15 -7.17
N VAL A 163 3.11 -12.50 -6.03
CA VAL A 163 4.10 -12.73 -4.97
C VAL A 163 3.49 -13.76 -4.02
N ALA A 164 4.08 -14.95 -3.94
CA ALA A 164 3.58 -16.00 -3.06
C ALA A 164 3.71 -15.61 -1.57
N ALA A 165 2.86 -16.19 -0.73
CA ALA A 165 2.85 -15.94 0.70
C ALA A 165 4.24 -16.17 1.34
N GLY A 166 4.62 -15.31 2.31
CA GLY A 166 5.89 -15.40 3.05
C GLY A 166 7.13 -15.05 2.24
N SER A 167 7.01 -14.54 1.02
CA SER A 167 8.15 -14.21 0.17
C SER A 167 8.80 -12.88 0.55
N VAL A 168 10.13 -12.78 0.39
CA VAL A 168 10.88 -11.54 0.51
C VAL A 168 11.39 -11.12 -0.87
N VAL A 169 10.79 -10.08 -1.43
CA VAL A 169 11.10 -9.60 -2.78
C VAL A 169 12.17 -8.52 -2.72
N THR A 170 13.32 -8.82 -3.32
CA THR A 170 14.53 -7.97 -3.32
C THR A 170 14.94 -7.52 -4.73
N LYS A 171 14.23 -7.98 -5.76
CA LYS A 171 14.48 -7.66 -7.18
C LYS A 171 13.15 -7.58 -7.90
N ASP A 172 13.14 -6.95 -9.06
CA ASP A 172 11.97 -6.83 -9.89
C ASP A 172 11.34 -8.18 -10.20
N VAL A 173 10.01 -8.19 -10.22
CA VAL A 173 9.17 -9.35 -10.55
C VAL A 173 8.65 -9.14 -11.98
N PRO A 174 8.97 -10.04 -12.91
CA PRO A 174 8.46 -9.94 -14.28
C PRO A 174 6.92 -10.04 -14.31
N PRO A 175 6.27 -9.42 -15.30
CA PRO A 175 4.82 -9.51 -15.44
C PRO A 175 4.37 -10.97 -15.66
N HIS A 176 3.15 -11.27 -15.25
CA HIS A 176 2.52 -12.59 -15.40
C HIS A 176 3.37 -13.75 -14.88
N THR A 177 4.08 -13.57 -13.75
CA THR A 177 4.88 -14.60 -13.11
C THR A 177 4.47 -14.83 -11.66
N ILE A 178 4.77 -16.02 -11.13
CA ILE A 178 4.76 -16.26 -9.69
C ILE A 178 6.19 -16.24 -9.19
N VAL A 179 6.45 -15.45 -8.15
CA VAL A 179 7.69 -15.49 -7.39
C VAL A 179 7.45 -16.03 -5.98
N ALA A 180 8.41 -16.80 -5.45
CA ALA A 180 8.34 -17.35 -4.10
C ALA A 180 9.72 -17.43 -3.44
N GLY A 181 9.75 -17.44 -2.10
CA GLY A 181 10.92 -17.72 -1.28
C GLY A 181 11.60 -16.49 -0.68
N VAL A 182 12.72 -16.72 0.03
CA VAL A 182 13.55 -15.71 0.71
C VAL A 182 15.01 -15.94 0.31
N PRO A 183 15.55 -15.12 -0.57
CA PRO A 183 14.91 -14.12 -1.40
C PRO A 183 14.02 -14.75 -2.49
N ALA A 184 12.96 -14.03 -2.91
CA ALA A 184 12.01 -14.51 -3.91
C ALA A 184 12.66 -14.77 -5.27
N ARG A 185 12.22 -15.84 -5.94
CA ARG A 185 12.65 -16.24 -7.30
C ARG A 185 11.43 -16.61 -8.12
N VAL A 186 11.52 -16.42 -9.42
CA VAL A 186 10.46 -16.86 -10.36
C VAL A 186 10.34 -18.39 -10.29
N ILE A 187 9.15 -18.87 -9.96
CA ILE A 187 8.82 -20.31 -9.91
C ILE A 187 7.85 -20.72 -11.00
N LYS A 188 7.10 -19.77 -11.60
CA LYS A 188 6.18 -20.02 -12.69
C LYS A 188 6.06 -18.78 -13.58
N LYS A 189 5.89 -18.99 -14.89
CA LYS A 189 5.66 -17.96 -15.90
C LYS A 189 4.29 -18.15 -16.55
N ASP A 190 3.86 -17.16 -17.29
CA ASP A 190 2.62 -17.15 -18.07
C ASP A 190 1.38 -17.47 -17.22
N VAL A 191 1.31 -16.78 -16.06
CA VAL A 191 0.24 -16.95 -15.08
C VAL A 191 -0.81 -15.86 -15.25
N TYR A 192 -2.06 -16.26 -15.28
CA TYR A 192 -3.22 -15.36 -15.29
C TYR A 192 -4.19 -15.83 -14.20
N TYR A 193 -4.79 -14.90 -13.49
CA TYR A 193 -5.80 -15.19 -12.49
C TYR A 193 -6.97 -14.21 -12.62
N THR A 194 -8.13 -14.61 -12.14
CA THR A 194 -9.34 -13.78 -12.07
C THR A 194 -9.66 -13.48 -10.62
N ILE A 195 -10.10 -12.25 -10.34
CA ILE A 195 -10.56 -11.77 -9.04
C ILE A 195 -12.06 -12.12 -8.88
#